data_3e3a0605608d7dede75e910397165e3a
#
_entry.id   3e3a0605608d7dede75e910397165e3a
#
_cell.length_a   1.000
_cell.length_b   1.000
_cell.length_c   1.000
_cell.angle_alpha   90.00
_cell.angle_beta   90.00
_cell.angle_gamma   90.00
#
_symmetry.space_group_name_H-M   'P 1'
#
loop_
_entity.id
_entity.type
_entity.pdbx_description
1 polymer ?
#
loop_
_entity_poly.entity_id
_entity_poly.type
_entity_poly.pdbx_seq_one_letter_code
_entity_poly.pdbx_strand_id
1 'polypeptide(L)'
;NEIGACRMCVVEVRGARNLVPACVHPIAEGMEVFTNTKNVQAARRTNLKLLLSIHNQDCLSCPRSGDCELQKLCREYGVDNHMAFEGEKNHYEIDTTTPHLIRDNSKCILCRRCVATCEKVMGVEAIGVSQRGFKTHIGPSFDAMLNQTACINCGQCIVACPTGALTTTVETDTVWAAIDDATKHVIIQTAPSVRATLGECFGLPVGTNVEGKMVAALRRLGFDGVFDADFAADMTIMEETTEFLHRFESGQRLPLFTSCCPGWVKYCEEFYPEFLPNLSTCKSPQQMFGALAKTYYAQKKGIDPKDIVCVSVMPCTAKKFEHKRGDQSAAGEEIRDVDVALTTRALGHMIKRAGLLFDQMPDEKFDPALGIASGASYIFGVTGGVMEAALRTAAEVLTGKPLADPVFQDIRGTDQGIKEAEYQLAGKKIRVCCVSGIGNAATVLEWIKSGEKQYDFVEVMACPGGCINGGGQPTQPAEVRNFWN
;
A
#
# COMPACT_ATOMS: atom_id res chain seq x y z
N ASN A 1 3.15 -17.96 -3.03
CA ASN A 1 3.94 -17.82 -4.27
C ASN A 1 4.39 -19.17 -4.79
N GLU A 2 3.75 -19.67 -5.80
CA GLU A 2 4.02 -20.95 -6.45
C GLU A 2 5.14 -20.84 -7.48
N ILE A 3 6.40 -20.67 -7.03
CA ILE A 3 7.51 -20.36 -7.93
C ILE A 3 8.63 -21.41 -7.84
N GLY A 4 8.89 -21.98 -6.66
CA GLY A 4 9.94 -22.97 -6.44
C GLY A 4 11.39 -22.49 -6.66
N ALA A 5 11.66 -21.18 -6.74
CA ALA A 5 12.96 -20.64 -7.13
C ALA A 5 13.98 -20.66 -5.99
N CYS A 6 13.67 -20.14 -4.80
CA CYS A 6 14.64 -20.00 -3.69
C CYS A 6 14.93 -21.33 -2.94
N ARG A 7 14.12 -22.34 -3.12
CA ARG A 7 14.27 -23.68 -2.49
C ARG A 7 14.34 -23.69 -0.96
N MET A 8 13.90 -22.65 -0.29
CA MET A 8 13.89 -22.59 1.17
C MET A 8 12.75 -23.41 1.81
N CYS A 9 11.70 -23.72 1.06
CA CYS A 9 10.56 -24.53 1.48
C CYS A 9 10.70 -26.02 1.15
N VAL A 10 11.91 -26.53 0.89
CA VAL A 10 12.10 -27.97 0.60
C VAL A 10 11.65 -28.84 1.77
N VAL A 11 10.98 -29.94 1.46
CA VAL A 11 10.49 -30.95 2.39
C VAL A 11 10.80 -32.34 1.87
N GLU A 12 10.80 -33.31 2.77
CA GLU A 12 10.90 -34.73 2.44
C GLU A 12 9.49 -35.31 2.38
N VAL A 13 9.19 -36.07 1.32
CA VAL A 13 7.93 -36.76 1.16
C VAL A 13 8.22 -38.27 1.14
N ARG A 14 7.49 -39.05 1.93
CA ARG A 14 7.68 -40.51 2.00
C ARG A 14 7.51 -41.12 0.61
N GLY A 15 8.50 -41.90 0.17
CA GLY A 15 8.51 -42.54 -1.14
C GLY A 15 9.02 -41.64 -2.29
N ALA A 16 9.23 -40.35 -2.06
CA ALA A 16 9.83 -39.49 -3.07
C ALA A 16 11.36 -39.69 -3.13
N ARG A 17 11.94 -39.70 -4.35
CA ARG A 17 13.37 -39.89 -4.55
C ARG A 17 14.21 -38.70 -4.08
N ASN A 18 13.66 -37.49 -4.15
CA ASN A 18 14.35 -36.24 -3.86
C ASN A 18 13.49 -35.36 -2.96
N LEU A 19 14.12 -34.38 -2.28
CA LEU A 19 13.40 -33.30 -1.61
C LEU A 19 12.62 -32.46 -2.62
N VAL A 20 11.40 -32.08 -2.26
CA VAL A 20 10.50 -31.31 -3.13
C VAL A 20 10.23 -29.91 -2.52
N PRO A 21 10.09 -28.86 -3.33
CA PRO A 21 9.73 -27.54 -2.82
C PRO A 21 8.22 -27.47 -2.56
N ALA A 22 7.83 -27.34 -1.29
CA ALA A 22 6.43 -27.35 -0.86
C ALA A 22 5.55 -26.26 -1.54
N CYS A 23 6.14 -25.16 -1.97
CA CYS A 23 5.37 -24.07 -2.61
C CYS A 23 4.86 -24.38 -4.03
N VAL A 24 5.31 -25.47 -4.66
CA VAL A 24 4.91 -25.87 -6.03
C VAL A 24 4.61 -27.36 -6.16
N HIS A 25 4.76 -28.12 -5.08
CA HIS A 25 4.50 -29.55 -5.12
C HIS A 25 3.01 -29.81 -4.85
N PRO A 26 2.29 -30.51 -5.75
CA PRO A 26 0.89 -30.81 -5.52
C PRO A 26 0.73 -31.76 -4.35
N ILE A 27 -0.32 -31.57 -3.56
CA ILE A 27 -0.68 -32.49 -2.47
C ILE A 27 -1.49 -33.66 -3.02
N ALA A 28 -1.36 -34.83 -2.39
CA ALA A 28 -2.13 -36.03 -2.67
C ALA A 28 -2.64 -36.65 -1.39
N GLU A 29 -3.74 -37.38 -1.46
CA GLU A 29 -4.29 -38.10 -0.31
C GLU A 29 -3.30 -39.16 0.19
N GLY A 30 -3.16 -39.25 1.51
CA GLY A 30 -2.20 -40.15 2.17
C GLY A 30 -0.74 -39.73 2.09
N MET A 31 -0.43 -38.54 1.57
CA MET A 31 0.93 -38.02 1.52
C MET A 31 1.48 -37.76 2.93
N GLU A 32 2.66 -38.34 3.23
CA GLU A 32 3.38 -38.08 4.46
C GLU A 32 4.55 -37.13 4.20
N VAL A 33 4.52 -35.97 4.88
CA VAL A 33 5.49 -34.87 4.66
C VAL A 33 6.30 -34.62 5.92
N PHE A 34 7.61 -34.60 5.77
CA PHE A 34 8.55 -34.32 6.86
C PHE A 34 9.27 -33.00 6.61
N THR A 35 9.10 -32.06 7.52
CA THR A 35 9.57 -30.67 7.37
C THR A 35 10.90 -30.41 8.04
N ASN A 36 11.40 -31.33 8.89
CA ASN A 36 12.53 -31.10 9.78
C ASN A 36 13.50 -32.30 9.89
N THR A 37 13.69 -33.05 8.81
CA THR A 37 14.71 -34.14 8.80
C THR A 37 16.12 -33.57 8.66
N LYS A 38 17.14 -34.37 9.00
CA LYS A 38 18.55 -33.99 8.78
C LYS A 38 18.83 -33.59 7.34
N ASN A 39 18.24 -34.29 6.37
CA ASN A 39 18.37 -34.03 4.95
C ASN A 39 17.76 -32.67 4.57
N VAL A 40 16.55 -32.38 5.07
CA VAL A 40 15.88 -31.10 4.86
C VAL A 40 16.70 -29.94 5.43
N GLN A 41 17.19 -30.07 6.66
CA GLN A 41 18.01 -29.05 7.29
C GLN A 41 19.33 -28.83 6.53
N ALA A 42 20.02 -29.90 6.13
CA ALA A 42 21.24 -29.79 5.34
C ALA A 42 21.02 -29.09 4.01
N ALA A 43 19.95 -29.45 3.28
CA ALA A 43 19.58 -28.83 2.01
C ALA A 43 19.27 -27.33 2.18
N ARG A 44 18.51 -26.94 3.20
CA ARG A 44 18.19 -25.53 3.47
C ARG A 44 19.44 -24.71 3.82
N ARG A 45 20.37 -25.26 4.62
CA ARG A 45 21.69 -24.63 4.88
C ARG A 45 22.48 -24.42 3.59
N THR A 46 22.54 -25.43 2.72
CA THR A 46 23.22 -25.32 1.44
C THR A 46 22.57 -24.25 0.54
N ASN A 47 21.25 -24.21 0.49
CA ASN A 47 20.52 -23.19 -0.26
C ASN A 47 20.81 -21.77 0.26
N LEU A 48 20.85 -21.58 1.59
CA LEU A 48 21.23 -20.29 2.18
C LEU A 48 22.65 -19.87 1.80
N LYS A 49 23.63 -20.78 1.83
CA LYS A 49 25.00 -20.50 1.40
C LYS A 49 25.06 -20.08 -0.07
N LEU A 50 24.27 -20.74 -0.96
CA LEU A 50 24.14 -20.37 -2.36
C LEU A 50 23.48 -18.99 -2.53
N LEU A 51 22.44 -18.67 -1.78
CA LEU A 51 21.80 -17.35 -1.82
C LEU A 51 22.76 -16.25 -1.36
N LEU A 52 23.54 -16.49 -0.31
CA LEU A 52 24.55 -15.55 0.18
C LEU A 52 25.70 -15.33 -0.81
N SER A 53 26.05 -16.32 -1.63
CA SER A 53 27.17 -16.20 -2.59
C SER A 53 26.96 -15.11 -3.64
N ILE A 54 25.71 -14.81 -4.01
CA ILE A 54 25.35 -13.77 -4.99
C ILE A 54 24.83 -12.48 -4.34
N HIS A 55 24.50 -12.50 -3.06
CA HIS A 55 23.87 -11.39 -2.33
C HIS A 55 24.91 -10.40 -1.82
N ASN A 56 24.67 -9.10 -2.01
CA ASN A 56 25.43 -8.06 -1.32
C ASN A 56 25.08 -8.07 0.17
N GLN A 57 26.09 -8.33 1.00
CA GLN A 57 25.94 -8.56 2.44
C GLN A 57 26.26 -7.31 3.29
N ASP A 58 26.23 -6.11 2.71
CA ASP A 58 26.39 -4.83 3.43
C ASP A 58 25.16 -4.53 4.29
N CYS A 59 24.93 -5.39 5.27
CA CYS A 59 23.74 -5.35 6.09
C CYS A 59 23.63 -4.08 6.93
N LEU A 60 24.72 -3.50 7.38
CA LEU A 60 24.72 -2.30 8.22
C LEU A 60 24.13 -1.07 7.51
N SER A 61 24.35 -0.96 6.20
CA SER A 61 23.78 0.12 5.36
C SER A 61 22.46 -0.25 4.68
N CYS A 62 21.98 -1.50 4.86
CA CYS A 62 20.79 -1.99 4.19
C CYS A 62 19.51 -1.49 4.88
N PRO A 63 18.55 -0.87 4.16
CA PRO A 63 17.28 -0.42 4.73
C PRO A 63 16.41 -1.53 5.36
N ARG A 64 16.71 -2.81 5.05
CA ARG A 64 16.03 -3.99 5.61
C ARG A 64 16.81 -4.65 6.75
N SER A 65 17.90 -4.03 7.24
CA SER A 65 18.66 -4.58 8.37
C SER A 65 17.78 -4.71 9.62
N GLY A 66 17.77 -5.88 10.22
CA GLY A 66 16.90 -6.21 11.36
C GLY A 66 15.48 -6.67 10.97
N ASP A 67 14.99 -6.34 9.77
CA ASP A 67 13.67 -6.73 9.22
C ASP A 67 13.82 -7.44 7.86
N CYS A 68 14.77 -8.38 7.77
CA CYS A 68 15.10 -9.12 6.56
C CYS A 68 14.88 -10.61 6.75
N GLU A 69 14.03 -11.23 5.90
CA GLU A 69 13.78 -12.68 5.98
C GLU A 69 15.07 -13.50 5.78
N LEU A 70 15.98 -13.05 4.90
CA LEU A 70 17.25 -13.74 4.67
C LEU A 70 18.12 -13.72 5.93
N GLN A 71 18.25 -12.58 6.61
CA GLN A 71 18.98 -12.48 7.90
C GLN A 71 18.34 -13.36 8.96
N LYS A 72 17.00 -13.39 9.05
CA LYS A 72 16.28 -14.25 10.00
C LYS A 72 16.60 -15.73 9.75
N LEU A 73 16.46 -16.19 8.51
CA LEU A 73 16.75 -17.57 8.12
C LEU A 73 18.21 -17.93 8.37
N CYS A 74 19.16 -17.06 8.05
CA CYS A 74 20.57 -17.28 8.32
C CYS A 74 20.84 -17.51 9.81
N ARG A 75 20.22 -16.71 10.68
CA ARG A 75 20.32 -16.90 12.14
C ARG A 75 19.69 -18.23 12.60
N GLU A 76 18.51 -18.56 12.10
CA GLU A 76 17.79 -19.80 12.47
C GLU A 76 18.55 -21.07 12.06
N TYR A 77 19.21 -21.04 10.88
CA TYR A 77 19.96 -22.19 10.37
C TYR A 77 21.45 -22.18 10.73
N GLY A 78 21.92 -21.17 11.48
CA GLY A 78 23.33 -21.03 11.84
C GLY A 78 24.23 -20.91 10.63
N VAL A 79 23.86 -20.09 9.65
CA VAL A 79 24.63 -19.79 8.45
C VAL A 79 25.05 -18.33 8.50
N ASP A 80 26.31 -18.04 8.40
CA ASP A 80 26.89 -16.70 8.34
C ASP A 80 27.58 -16.42 6.98
N ASN A 81 28.07 -15.20 6.82
CA ASN A 81 28.73 -14.77 5.56
C ASN A 81 30.02 -15.53 5.26
N HIS A 82 30.74 -16.01 6.27
CA HIS A 82 31.97 -16.77 6.07
C HIS A 82 31.69 -18.17 5.51
N MET A 83 30.45 -18.63 5.61
CA MET A 83 30.02 -19.91 5.07
C MET A 83 29.49 -19.83 3.64
N ALA A 84 29.32 -18.61 3.08
CA ALA A 84 28.90 -18.44 1.70
C ALA A 84 29.94 -19.03 0.75
N PHE A 85 29.48 -19.56 -0.38
CA PHE A 85 30.39 -19.99 -1.44
C PHE A 85 31.04 -18.76 -2.07
N GLU A 86 32.35 -18.81 -2.27
CA GLU A 86 33.10 -17.78 -2.98
C GLU A 86 32.84 -17.84 -4.48
N GLY A 87 32.82 -16.69 -5.12
CA GLY A 87 32.62 -16.59 -6.56
C GLY A 87 32.41 -15.17 -7.04
N GLU A 88 32.24 -15.02 -8.33
CA GLU A 88 31.91 -13.74 -8.96
C GLU A 88 30.53 -13.26 -8.54
N LYS A 89 30.40 -11.94 -8.33
CA LYS A 89 29.13 -11.28 -8.05
C LYS A 89 28.80 -10.30 -9.16
N ASN A 90 27.53 -10.26 -9.56
CA ASN A 90 27.04 -9.23 -10.47
C ASN A 90 26.96 -7.87 -9.75
N HIS A 91 27.34 -6.83 -10.47
CA HIS A 91 27.14 -5.44 -10.06
C HIS A 91 26.00 -4.84 -10.87
N TYR A 92 25.11 -4.15 -10.20
CA TYR A 92 23.95 -3.52 -10.81
C TYR A 92 23.85 -2.06 -10.40
N GLU A 93 23.44 -1.22 -11.33
CA GLU A 93 23.04 0.14 -11.02
C GLU A 93 21.74 0.14 -10.22
N ILE A 94 21.65 1.05 -9.27
CA ILE A 94 20.46 1.21 -8.44
C ILE A 94 19.45 2.05 -9.21
N ASP A 95 18.26 1.49 -9.47
CA ASP A 95 17.16 2.20 -10.12
C ASP A 95 16.35 2.98 -9.07
N THR A 96 16.38 4.30 -9.20
CA THR A 96 15.64 5.26 -8.37
C THR A 96 14.71 6.14 -9.21
N THR A 97 14.38 5.73 -10.42
CA THR A 97 13.66 6.55 -11.41
C THR A 97 12.19 6.78 -11.08
N THR A 98 11.63 5.98 -10.17
CA THR A 98 10.25 6.17 -9.71
C THR A 98 10.19 6.83 -8.32
N PRO A 99 9.16 7.62 -8.02
CA PRO A 99 9.04 8.33 -6.75
C PRO A 99 8.78 7.42 -5.55
N HIS A 100 8.46 6.15 -5.76
CA HIS A 100 7.98 5.23 -4.71
C HIS A 100 8.92 4.07 -4.41
N LEU A 101 9.81 3.69 -5.34
CA LEU A 101 10.58 2.45 -5.29
C LEU A 101 12.06 2.68 -5.59
N ILE A 102 12.91 2.07 -4.79
CA ILE A 102 14.33 1.86 -5.06
C ILE A 102 14.53 0.38 -5.37
N ARG A 103 15.18 0.07 -6.51
CA ARG A 103 15.52 -1.29 -6.94
C ARG A 103 17.02 -1.49 -6.97
N ASP A 104 17.52 -2.37 -6.11
CA ASP A 104 18.93 -2.75 -6.00
C ASP A 104 19.08 -4.27 -6.24
N ASN A 105 19.39 -4.64 -7.46
CA ASN A 105 19.53 -6.05 -7.82
C ASN A 105 20.75 -6.74 -7.18
N SER A 106 21.72 -6.00 -6.64
CA SER A 106 22.84 -6.60 -5.90
C SER A 106 22.37 -7.27 -4.59
N LYS A 107 21.19 -6.88 -4.08
CA LYS A 107 20.52 -7.47 -2.91
C LYS A 107 19.44 -8.49 -3.28
N CYS A 108 19.27 -8.76 -4.58
CA CYS A 108 18.25 -9.70 -5.05
C CYS A 108 18.74 -11.15 -4.93
N ILE A 109 17.89 -12.02 -4.38
CA ILE A 109 18.14 -13.47 -4.26
C ILE A 109 17.39 -14.29 -5.34
N LEU A 110 16.88 -13.65 -6.37
CA LEU A 110 16.18 -14.25 -7.51
C LEU A 110 14.98 -15.15 -7.11
N CYS A 111 14.34 -14.89 -5.99
CA CYS A 111 13.19 -15.66 -5.49
C CYS A 111 11.92 -15.45 -6.33
N ARG A 112 11.87 -14.42 -7.17
CA ARG A 112 10.76 -14.05 -8.08
C ARG A 112 9.42 -13.76 -7.40
N ARG A 113 9.35 -13.60 -6.08
CA ARG A 113 8.09 -13.27 -5.38
C ARG A 113 7.47 -11.98 -5.91
N CYS A 114 8.28 -10.96 -6.13
CA CYS A 114 7.83 -9.67 -6.68
C CYS A 114 7.27 -9.78 -8.10
N VAL A 115 7.87 -10.63 -8.95
CA VAL A 115 7.38 -10.92 -10.30
C VAL A 115 6.00 -11.55 -10.23
N ALA A 116 5.85 -12.66 -9.48
CA ALA A 116 4.55 -13.31 -9.33
C ALA A 116 3.48 -12.39 -8.71
N THR A 117 3.87 -11.50 -7.80
CA THR A 117 2.94 -10.52 -7.24
C THR A 117 2.50 -9.51 -8.30
N CYS A 118 3.44 -8.99 -9.11
CA CYS A 118 3.14 -8.02 -10.16
C CYS A 118 2.30 -8.63 -11.30
N GLU A 119 2.60 -9.86 -11.67
CA GLU A 119 1.92 -10.61 -12.74
C GLU A 119 0.56 -11.16 -12.28
N LYS A 120 0.57 -12.06 -11.26
CA LYS A 120 -0.60 -12.86 -10.91
C LYS A 120 -1.59 -12.17 -9.97
N VAL A 121 -1.10 -11.29 -9.10
CA VAL A 121 -1.95 -10.62 -8.11
C VAL A 121 -2.40 -9.26 -8.62
N MET A 122 -1.46 -8.52 -9.22
CA MET A 122 -1.73 -7.16 -9.66
C MET A 122 -2.12 -7.07 -11.15
N GLY A 123 -1.77 -8.07 -11.98
CA GLY A 123 -2.06 -8.05 -13.42
C GLY A 123 -1.40 -6.90 -14.19
N VAL A 124 -0.24 -6.38 -13.70
CA VAL A 124 0.43 -5.20 -14.27
C VAL A 124 1.67 -5.57 -15.07
N GLU A 125 2.39 -6.62 -14.66
CA GLU A 125 3.57 -7.19 -15.33
C GLU A 125 4.71 -6.18 -15.59
N ALA A 126 4.82 -5.11 -14.79
CA ALA A 126 5.84 -4.08 -14.96
C ALA A 126 7.28 -4.58 -14.72
N ILE A 127 7.44 -5.69 -14.00
CA ILE A 127 8.73 -6.34 -13.74
C ILE A 127 8.66 -7.84 -14.03
N GLY A 128 9.71 -8.35 -14.63
CA GLY A 128 9.87 -9.75 -15.00
C GLY A 128 11.27 -10.28 -14.70
N VAL A 129 11.58 -11.45 -15.23
CA VAL A 129 12.92 -12.02 -15.21
C VAL A 129 13.62 -11.62 -16.49
N SER A 130 14.70 -10.84 -16.37
CA SER A 130 15.53 -10.40 -17.49
C SER A 130 16.79 -11.24 -17.59
N GLN A 131 17.32 -11.41 -18.80
CA GLN A 131 18.52 -12.16 -19.13
C GLN A 131 18.45 -13.67 -18.76
N ARG A 132 19.57 -14.36 -18.82
CA ARG A 132 19.67 -15.80 -18.50
C ARG A 132 21.03 -16.14 -17.89
N GLY A 133 21.10 -17.34 -17.29
CA GLY A 133 22.32 -17.82 -16.61
C GLY A 133 22.74 -16.90 -15.49
N PHE A 134 24.04 -16.62 -15.39
CA PHE A 134 24.60 -15.80 -14.33
C PHE A 134 24.14 -14.33 -14.39
N LYS A 135 23.80 -13.81 -15.57
CA LYS A 135 23.30 -12.44 -15.76
C LYS A 135 21.81 -12.27 -15.45
N THR A 136 21.11 -13.33 -15.01
CA THR A 136 19.69 -13.25 -14.66
C THR A 136 19.46 -12.23 -13.55
N HIS A 137 18.50 -11.33 -13.76
CA HIS A 137 18.08 -10.35 -12.75
C HIS A 137 16.59 -10.05 -12.88
N ILE A 138 16.05 -9.29 -11.94
CA ILE A 138 14.64 -8.87 -11.93
C ILE A 138 14.56 -7.41 -12.34
N GLY A 139 13.72 -7.12 -13.31
CA GLY A 139 13.54 -5.76 -13.81
C GLY A 139 12.47 -5.67 -14.89
N PRO A 140 12.26 -4.48 -15.45
CA PRO A 140 11.47 -4.29 -16.64
C PRO A 140 12.05 -5.03 -17.86
N SER A 141 11.21 -5.25 -18.87
CA SER A 141 11.62 -5.82 -20.14
C SER A 141 12.69 -4.94 -20.82
N PHE A 142 13.62 -5.57 -21.54
CA PHE A 142 14.71 -4.91 -22.28
C PHE A 142 15.61 -4.02 -21.41
N ASP A 143 15.70 -4.31 -20.11
CA ASP A 143 16.51 -3.54 -19.13
C ASP A 143 16.13 -2.05 -19.08
N ALA A 144 14.87 -1.72 -19.40
CA ALA A 144 14.34 -0.38 -19.29
C ALA A 144 14.31 0.10 -17.83
N MET A 145 14.20 1.41 -17.63
CA MET A 145 13.98 1.98 -16.29
C MET A 145 12.53 1.81 -15.88
N LEU A 146 12.26 1.70 -14.57
CA LEU A 146 10.92 1.40 -14.08
C LEU A 146 9.90 2.50 -14.39
N ASN A 147 10.33 3.76 -14.48
CA ASN A 147 9.47 4.89 -14.88
C ASN A 147 9.05 4.86 -16.35
N GLN A 148 9.64 3.99 -17.18
CA GLN A 148 9.29 3.78 -18.58
C GLN A 148 8.30 2.63 -18.78
N THR A 149 7.73 2.12 -17.71
CA THR A 149 6.79 0.99 -17.72
C THR A 149 5.42 1.43 -17.23
N ALA A 150 4.40 0.60 -17.47
CA ALA A 150 3.05 0.78 -16.94
C ALA A 150 2.95 0.49 -15.43
N CYS A 151 4.03 0.69 -14.66
CA CYS A 151 4.03 0.50 -13.22
C CYS A 151 3.05 1.46 -12.53
N ILE A 152 2.08 0.92 -11.80
CA ILE A 152 1.05 1.69 -11.09
C ILE A 152 1.47 2.18 -9.70
N ASN A 153 2.72 2.07 -9.34
CA ASN A 153 3.31 2.54 -8.07
C ASN A 153 2.71 1.90 -6.80
N CYS A 154 2.03 0.76 -6.89
CA CYS A 154 1.31 0.12 -5.78
C CYS A 154 2.22 -0.39 -4.64
N GLY A 155 3.51 -0.68 -4.91
CA GLY A 155 4.47 -1.16 -3.92
C GLY A 155 4.26 -2.59 -3.41
N GLN A 156 3.36 -3.38 -3.99
CA GLN A 156 3.13 -4.77 -3.57
C GLN A 156 4.37 -5.65 -3.80
N CYS A 157 5.18 -5.32 -4.78
CA CYS A 157 6.50 -5.96 -5.01
C CYS A 157 7.49 -5.69 -3.85
N ILE A 158 7.43 -4.52 -3.20
CA ILE A 158 8.24 -4.19 -2.01
C ILE A 158 7.83 -5.08 -0.84
N VAL A 159 6.53 -5.19 -0.62
CA VAL A 159 5.95 -6.03 0.46
C VAL A 159 6.29 -7.51 0.26
N ALA A 160 6.31 -7.98 -1.00
CA ALA A 160 6.65 -9.36 -1.33
C ALA A 160 8.16 -9.66 -1.26
N CYS A 161 9.03 -8.64 -1.32
CA CYS A 161 10.48 -8.81 -1.33
C CYS A 161 11.01 -9.26 0.04
N PRO A 162 11.72 -10.40 0.13
CA PRO A 162 12.26 -10.89 1.40
C PRO A 162 13.57 -10.23 1.83
N THR A 163 14.16 -9.40 0.96
CA THR A 163 15.44 -8.73 1.17
C THR A 163 15.34 -7.23 0.91
N GLY A 164 16.48 -6.52 0.92
CA GLY A 164 16.56 -5.09 0.60
C GLY A 164 16.65 -4.77 -0.89
N ALA A 165 16.32 -5.72 -1.78
CA ALA A 165 16.39 -5.49 -3.23
C ALA A 165 15.31 -4.52 -3.74
N LEU A 166 14.14 -4.49 -3.09
CA LEU A 166 13.07 -3.54 -3.37
C LEU A 166 12.71 -2.83 -2.07
N THR A 167 12.87 -1.51 -2.05
CA THR A 167 12.58 -0.68 -0.89
C THR A 167 11.84 0.60 -1.32
N THR A 168 11.20 1.27 -0.37
CA THR A 168 10.58 2.57 -0.64
C THR A 168 11.62 3.69 -0.67
N THR A 169 11.38 4.71 -1.49
CA THR A 169 12.13 5.97 -1.42
C THR A 169 11.98 6.60 -0.04
N VAL A 170 13.08 7.16 0.48
CA VAL A 170 13.12 7.77 1.80
C VAL A 170 13.08 9.29 1.64
N GLU A 171 12.06 9.94 2.22
CA GLU A 171 11.89 11.40 2.20
C GLU A 171 11.87 11.97 3.64
N THR A 172 12.33 11.19 4.62
CA THR A 172 12.36 11.59 6.02
C THR A 172 13.31 12.75 6.29
N ASP A 173 14.43 12.81 5.57
CA ASP A 173 15.40 13.90 5.74
C ASP A 173 14.86 15.24 5.22
N THR A 174 13.99 15.22 4.19
CA THR A 174 13.24 16.40 3.75
C THR A 174 12.29 16.90 4.85
N VAL A 175 11.62 15.98 5.55
CA VAL A 175 10.72 16.32 6.66
C VAL A 175 11.51 16.89 7.85
N TRP A 176 12.65 16.28 8.20
CA TRP A 176 13.52 16.80 9.24
C TRP A 176 14.02 18.20 8.93
N ALA A 177 14.47 18.44 7.69
CA ALA A 177 14.92 19.78 7.27
C ALA A 177 13.80 20.81 7.33
N ALA A 178 12.55 20.42 7.05
CA ALA A 178 11.40 21.32 7.18
C ALA A 178 11.08 21.64 8.66
N ILE A 179 11.14 20.64 9.55
CA ILE A 179 10.93 20.82 11.00
C ILE A 179 12.01 21.74 11.62
N ASP A 180 13.25 21.61 11.16
CA ASP A 180 14.38 22.42 11.65
C ASP A 180 14.35 23.86 11.11
N ASP A 181 13.56 24.15 10.07
CA ASP A 181 13.41 25.49 9.49
C ASP A 181 12.33 26.29 10.24
N ALA A 182 12.74 27.17 11.13
CA ALA A 182 11.85 28.03 11.92
C ALA A 182 10.94 28.97 11.09
N THR A 183 11.16 29.11 9.77
CA THR A 183 10.31 29.89 8.87
C THR A 183 9.13 29.07 8.33
N LYS A 184 9.15 27.77 8.54
CA LYS A 184 8.10 26.85 8.06
C LYS A 184 7.12 26.47 9.16
N HIS A 185 5.88 26.29 8.77
CA HIS A 185 4.83 25.71 9.61
C HIS A 185 4.54 24.29 9.11
N VAL A 186 5.06 23.31 9.83
CA VAL A 186 5.06 21.91 9.38
C VAL A 186 3.90 21.17 10.00
N ILE A 187 2.95 20.77 9.17
CA ILE A 187 1.77 20.01 9.59
C ILE A 187 1.79 18.59 9.03
N ILE A 188 1.14 17.70 9.75
CA ILE A 188 1.06 16.29 9.35
C ILE A 188 -0.36 15.75 9.44
N GLN A 189 -0.73 14.93 8.45
CA GLN A 189 -1.97 14.15 8.44
C GLN A 189 -1.67 12.65 8.40
N THR A 190 -2.51 11.83 9.03
CA THR A 190 -2.34 10.37 9.04
C THR A 190 -3.60 9.67 8.52
N ALA A 191 -3.42 8.68 7.63
CA ALA A 191 -4.52 7.86 7.11
C ALA A 191 -5.08 6.89 8.18
N PRO A 192 -6.37 6.50 8.09
CA PRO A 192 -7.05 5.68 9.11
C PRO A 192 -6.33 4.35 9.40
N SER A 193 -5.80 3.66 8.40
CA SER A 193 -5.12 2.38 8.60
C SER A 193 -3.75 2.48 9.29
N VAL A 194 -3.15 3.68 9.35
CA VAL A 194 -1.83 3.87 9.99
C VAL A 194 -1.91 3.59 11.49
N ARG A 195 -2.98 4.04 12.15
CA ARG A 195 -3.19 3.82 13.59
C ARG A 195 -3.30 2.35 13.99
N ALA A 196 -3.72 1.49 13.05
CA ALA A 196 -3.86 0.05 13.29
C ALA A 196 -2.58 -0.75 12.98
N THR A 197 -1.60 -0.16 12.29
CA THR A 197 -0.42 -0.89 11.80
C THR A 197 0.91 -0.33 12.28
N LEU A 198 0.98 0.94 12.67
CA LEU A 198 2.23 1.58 13.12
C LEU A 198 2.84 0.85 14.33
N GLY A 199 2.00 0.32 15.22
CA GLY A 199 2.44 -0.43 16.41
C GLY A 199 3.32 -1.64 16.08
N GLU A 200 3.11 -2.25 14.92
CA GLU A 200 3.90 -3.39 14.45
C GLU A 200 5.38 -3.03 14.22
N CYS A 201 5.69 -1.78 13.86
CA CYS A 201 7.06 -1.29 13.77
C CYS A 201 7.80 -1.33 15.12
N PHE A 202 7.07 -1.41 16.24
CA PHE A 202 7.57 -1.41 17.61
C PHE A 202 7.35 -2.73 18.33
N GLY A 203 6.92 -3.77 17.60
CA GLY A 203 6.71 -5.11 18.14
C GLY A 203 5.40 -5.31 18.90
N LEU A 204 4.47 -4.36 18.77
CA LEU A 204 3.12 -4.53 19.31
C LEU A 204 2.33 -5.56 18.49
N PRO A 205 1.31 -6.21 19.08
CA PRO A 205 0.45 -7.14 18.36
C PRO A 205 -0.19 -6.50 17.14
N VAL A 206 -0.38 -7.29 16.09
CA VAL A 206 -1.05 -6.87 14.84
C VAL A 206 -2.44 -6.31 15.15
N GLY A 207 -2.77 -5.17 14.54
CA GLY A 207 -4.07 -4.51 14.73
C GLY A 207 -4.20 -3.72 16.04
N THR A 208 -3.14 -3.56 16.80
CA THR A 208 -3.18 -2.70 18.01
C THR A 208 -3.45 -1.25 17.59
N ASN A 209 -4.55 -0.68 18.07
CA ASN A 209 -4.82 0.75 17.86
C ASN A 209 -3.83 1.60 18.68
N VAL A 210 -3.01 2.35 17.99
CA VAL A 210 -1.99 3.23 18.58
C VAL A 210 -2.22 4.70 18.27
N GLU A 211 -3.47 5.11 17.97
CA GLU A 211 -3.82 6.47 17.57
C GLU A 211 -3.25 7.52 18.52
N GLY A 212 -3.56 7.44 19.81
CA GLY A 212 -3.12 8.44 20.78
C GLY A 212 -1.61 8.48 20.94
N LYS A 213 -0.95 7.33 20.98
CA LYS A 213 0.53 7.23 21.03
C LYS A 213 1.17 7.77 19.76
N MET A 214 0.57 7.56 18.61
CA MET A 214 1.01 8.10 17.33
C MET A 214 0.95 9.62 17.34
N VAL A 215 -0.16 10.21 17.77
CA VAL A 215 -0.31 11.68 17.88
C VAL A 215 0.73 12.27 18.81
N ALA A 216 0.94 11.67 19.98
CA ALA A 216 1.95 12.11 20.93
C ALA A 216 3.37 12.03 20.35
N ALA A 217 3.69 10.96 19.62
CA ALA A 217 4.98 10.82 18.97
C ALA A 217 5.20 11.89 17.89
N LEU A 218 4.19 12.17 17.06
CA LEU A 218 4.25 13.18 16.01
C LEU A 218 4.52 14.58 16.60
N ARG A 219 3.86 14.97 17.69
CA ARG A 219 4.15 16.25 18.37
C ARG A 219 5.58 16.30 18.90
N ARG A 220 6.10 15.20 19.44
CA ARG A 220 7.48 15.15 19.93
C ARG A 220 8.52 15.12 18.82
N LEU A 221 8.14 14.74 17.61
CA LEU A 221 8.99 14.90 16.43
C LEU A 221 9.12 16.37 15.99
N GLY A 222 8.23 17.27 16.46
CA GLY A 222 8.31 18.70 16.18
C GLY A 222 7.30 19.21 15.15
N PHE A 223 6.24 18.45 14.82
CA PHE A 223 5.18 18.97 13.97
C PHE A 223 4.33 20.01 14.69
N ASP A 224 4.06 21.14 14.02
CA ASP A 224 3.27 22.26 14.54
C ASP A 224 1.76 21.95 14.57
N GLY A 225 1.29 21.04 13.73
CA GLY A 225 -0.09 20.58 13.69
C GLY A 225 -0.17 19.11 13.32
N VAL A 226 -0.96 18.34 14.09
CA VAL A 226 -1.15 16.89 13.90
C VAL A 226 -2.62 16.61 13.67
N PHE A 227 -2.96 16.20 12.46
CA PHE A 227 -4.33 16.07 12.00
C PHE A 227 -4.70 14.66 11.57
N ASP A 228 -5.99 14.38 11.64
CA ASP A 228 -6.58 13.16 11.10
C ASP A 228 -7.00 13.36 9.65
N ALA A 229 -6.50 12.52 8.73
CA ALA A 229 -6.96 12.52 7.34
C ALA A 229 -8.42 12.05 7.21
N ASP A 230 -9.00 11.48 8.25
CA ASP A 230 -10.38 11.02 8.28
C ASP A 230 -11.37 12.17 8.11
N PHE A 231 -11.03 13.38 8.58
CA PHE A 231 -11.80 14.59 8.29
C PHE A 231 -11.94 14.84 6.78
N ALA A 232 -10.83 14.74 6.04
CA ALA A 232 -10.85 14.92 4.59
C ALA A 232 -11.51 13.73 3.86
N ALA A 233 -11.49 12.53 4.46
CA ALA A 233 -12.23 11.39 3.95
C ALA A 233 -13.74 11.59 4.05
N ASP A 234 -14.23 12.14 5.15
CA ASP A 234 -15.64 12.52 5.29
C ASP A 234 -16.04 13.57 4.24
N MET A 235 -15.18 14.57 4.00
CA MET A 235 -15.43 15.53 2.92
C MET A 235 -15.45 14.87 1.54
N THR A 236 -14.51 13.95 1.28
CA THR A 236 -14.50 13.19 0.02
C THR A 236 -15.82 12.46 -0.18
N ILE A 237 -16.36 11.84 0.86
CA ILE A 237 -17.66 11.15 0.77
C ILE A 237 -18.81 12.12 0.47
N MET A 238 -18.82 13.27 1.09
CA MET A 238 -19.87 14.28 0.82
C MET A 238 -19.85 14.74 -0.64
N GLU A 239 -18.68 15.06 -1.16
CA GLU A 239 -18.49 15.51 -2.54
C GLU A 239 -18.74 14.37 -3.55
N GLU A 240 -18.13 13.19 -3.34
CA GLU A 240 -18.24 12.05 -4.27
C GLU A 240 -19.66 11.49 -4.29
N THR A 241 -20.35 11.45 -3.15
CA THR A 241 -21.76 11.06 -3.09
C THR A 241 -22.65 12.07 -3.81
N THR A 242 -22.40 13.36 -3.67
CA THR A 242 -23.13 14.41 -4.39
C THR A 242 -22.93 14.26 -5.89
N GLU A 243 -21.69 14.05 -6.33
CA GLU A 243 -21.38 13.77 -7.74
C GLU A 243 -22.08 12.50 -8.23
N PHE A 244 -22.05 11.42 -7.43
CA PHE A 244 -22.74 10.17 -7.77
C PHE A 244 -24.25 10.37 -7.96
N LEU A 245 -24.92 11.03 -7.03
CA LEU A 245 -26.36 11.29 -7.13
C LEU A 245 -26.73 12.11 -8.34
N HIS A 246 -25.93 13.15 -8.65
CA HIS A 246 -26.13 13.96 -9.87
C HIS A 246 -25.95 13.14 -11.16
N ARG A 247 -24.90 12.31 -11.24
CA ARG A 247 -24.66 11.41 -12.40
C ARG A 247 -25.77 10.36 -12.50
N PHE A 248 -26.20 9.80 -11.38
CA PHE A 248 -27.25 8.80 -11.32
C PHE A 248 -28.61 9.36 -11.78
N GLU A 249 -28.95 10.58 -11.40
CA GLU A 249 -30.19 11.26 -11.83
C GLU A 249 -30.16 11.66 -13.32
N SER A 250 -29.03 12.10 -13.80
CA SER A 250 -28.85 12.48 -15.22
C SER A 250 -28.64 11.28 -16.14
N GLY A 251 -28.27 10.09 -15.61
CA GLY A 251 -27.89 8.91 -16.38
C GLY A 251 -26.60 9.07 -17.17
N GLN A 252 -25.74 10.04 -16.81
CA GLN A 252 -24.52 10.34 -17.56
C GLN A 252 -23.27 9.84 -16.82
N ARG A 253 -22.30 9.33 -17.59
CA ARG A 253 -20.98 8.87 -17.10
C ARG A 253 -21.09 7.85 -15.97
N LEU A 254 -22.02 6.90 -16.10
CA LEU A 254 -22.13 5.74 -15.22
C LEU A 254 -21.40 4.53 -15.84
N PRO A 255 -20.86 3.61 -15.00
CA PRO A 255 -20.78 3.77 -13.56
C PRO A 255 -19.84 4.90 -13.16
N LEU A 256 -20.08 5.48 -11.96
CA LEU A 256 -19.07 6.28 -11.30
C LEU A 256 -18.05 5.33 -10.66
N PHE A 257 -16.74 5.54 -10.91
CA PHE A 257 -15.67 4.88 -10.19
C PHE A 257 -15.07 5.78 -9.13
N THR A 258 -14.78 5.25 -7.95
CA THR A 258 -14.00 5.97 -6.93
C THR A 258 -12.63 6.36 -7.49
N SER A 259 -12.07 7.51 -7.06
CA SER A 259 -10.76 8.01 -7.50
C SER A 259 -9.73 8.17 -6.38
N CYS A 260 -10.07 7.80 -5.16
CA CYS A 260 -9.19 7.95 -3.99
C CYS A 260 -7.95 7.06 -4.01
N CYS A 261 -7.92 5.99 -4.83
CA CYS A 261 -6.79 5.07 -4.97
C CYS A 261 -5.92 5.45 -6.19
N PRO A 262 -4.73 6.08 -5.99
CA PRO A 262 -3.90 6.54 -7.11
C PRO A 262 -3.28 5.40 -7.93
N GLY A 263 -3.15 4.20 -7.37
CA GLY A 263 -2.75 3.02 -8.12
C GLY A 263 -3.82 2.57 -9.11
N TRP A 264 -5.10 2.69 -8.73
CA TRP A 264 -6.23 2.45 -9.62
C TRP A 264 -6.33 3.53 -10.71
N VAL A 265 -6.25 4.81 -10.32
CA VAL A 265 -6.30 5.92 -11.30
C VAL A 265 -5.21 5.73 -12.35
N LYS A 266 -3.97 5.45 -11.94
CA LYS A 266 -2.88 5.20 -12.88
C LYS A 266 -3.11 3.94 -13.72
N TYR A 267 -3.68 2.88 -13.16
CA TYR A 267 -4.05 1.69 -13.94
C TYR A 267 -5.06 2.02 -15.04
N CYS A 268 -6.06 2.83 -14.72
CA CYS A 268 -7.04 3.30 -15.69
C CYS A 268 -6.37 4.15 -16.78
N GLU A 269 -5.47 5.06 -16.42
CA GLU A 269 -4.71 5.88 -17.37
C GLU A 269 -3.89 5.04 -18.36
N GLU A 270 -3.27 3.96 -17.91
CA GLU A 270 -2.35 3.14 -18.71
C GLU A 270 -3.06 2.06 -19.54
N PHE A 271 -4.11 1.44 -19.00
CA PHE A 271 -4.71 0.25 -19.60
C PHE A 271 -6.15 0.44 -20.08
N TYR A 272 -6.90 1.40 -19.52
CA TYR A 272 -8.32 1.62 -19.80
C TYR A 272 -8.67 3.11 -19.87
N PRO A 273 -7.99 3.90 -20.74
CA PRO A 273 -8.16 5.35 -20.79
C PRO A 273 -9.60 5.76 -21.19
N GLU A 274 -10.37 4.89 -21.82
CA GLU A 274 -11.78 5.12 -22.15
C GLU A 274 -12.68 5.31 -20.93
N PHE A 275 -12.29 4.80 -19.75
CA PHE A 275 -13.02 4.95 -18.49
C PHE A 275 -12.59 6.17 -17.66
N LEU A 276 -11.61 6.96 -18.08
CA LEU A 276 -11.21 8.19 -17.37
C LEU A 276 -12.37 9.16 -17.12
N PRO A 277 -13.32 9.36 -18.06
CA PRO A 277 -14.49 10.21 -17.82
C PRO A 277 -15.45 9.68 -16.75
N ASN A 278 -15.34 8.39 -16.42
CA ASN A 278 -16.16 7.72 -15.41
C ASN A 278 -15.56 7.79 -14.00
N LEU A 279 -14.27 8.15 -13.86
CA LEU A 279 -13.69 8.38 -12.55
C LEU A 279 -14.38 9.54 -11.85
N SER A 280 -14.47 9.48 -10.53
CA SER A 280 -14.87 10.60 -9.69
C SER A 280 -13.92 11.78 -9.91
N THR A 281 -14.46 12.99 -9.99
CA THR A 281 -13.67 14.22 -10.11
C THR A 281 -13.08 14.68 -8.79
N CYS A 282 -13.42 14.01 -7.69
CA CYS A 282 -12.96 14.35 -6.36
C CYS A 282 -11.46 14.04 -6.20
N LYS A 283 -10.75 14.95 -5.55
CA LYS A 283 -9.41 14.67 -5.03
C LYS A 283 -9.48 13.56 -3.98
N SER A 284 -8.40 12.79 -3.84
CA SER A 284 -8.32 11.84 -2.74
C SER A 284 -8.31 12.54 -1.37
N PRO A 285 -8.68 11.85 -0.27
CA PRO A 285 -8.61 12.43 1.09
C PRO A 285 -7.26 13.07 1.41
N GLN A 286 -6.14 12.46 0.99
CA GLN A 286 -4.82 13.05 1.14
C GLN A 286 -4.72 14.44 0.50
N GLN A 287 -5.18 14.57 -0.72
CA GLN A 287 -5.09 15.82 -1.49
C GLN A 287 -6.16 16.83 -1.07
N MET A 288 -7.36 16.37 -0.69
CA MET A 288 -8.37 17.26 -0.11
C MET A 288 -7.88 17.91 1.17
N PHE A 289 -7.27 17.12 2.06
CA PHE A 289 -6.65 17.68 3.27
C PHE A 289 -5.60 18.73 2.92
N GLY A 290 -4.69 18.40 2.02
CA GLY A 290 -3.62 19.31 1.59
C GLY A 290 -4.16 20.60 0.98
N ALA A 291 -5.17 20.51 0.12
CA ALA A 291 -5.84 21.65 -0.46
C ALA A 291 -6.44 22.57 0.62
N LEU A 292 -7.15 22.01 1.60
CA LEU A 292 -7.70 22.76 2.72
C LEU A 292 -6.62 23.37 3.63
N ALA A 293 -5.53 22.63 3.86
CA ALA A 293 -4.40 23.11 4.63
C ALA A 293 -3.75 24.34 4.00
N LYS A 294 -3.55 24.31 2.69
CA LYS A 294 -2.94 25.39 1.90
C LYS A 294 -3.89 26.56 1.59
N THR A 295 -5.20 26.39 1.75
CA THR A 295 -6.20 27.44 1.50
C THR A 295 -6.87 27.89 2.79
N TYR A 296 -7.86 27.16 3.28
CA TYR A 296 -8.68 27.51 4.42
C TYR A 296 -7.89 27.64 5.74
N TYR A 297 -7.06 26.62 6.06
CA TYR A 297 -6.26 26.65 7.28
C TYR A 297 -5.21 27.75 7.25
N ALA A 298 -4.52 27.91 6.11
CA ALA A 298 -3.57 29.00 5.88
C ALA A 298 -4.22 30.37 6.16
N GLN A 299 -5.38 30.63 5.56
CA GLN A 299 -6.15 31.85 5.78
C GLN A 299 -6.56 32.02 7.26
N LYS A 300 -7.09 30.98 7.87
CA LYS A 300 -7.56 31.00 9.28
C LYS A 300 -6.42 31.28 10.28
N LYS A 301 -5.21 30.80 9.96
CA LYS A 301 -4.00 31.01 10.78
C LYS A 301 -3.22 32.26 10.42
N GLY A 302 -3.52 32.91 9.28
CA GLY A 302 -2.74 34.05 8.77
C GLY A 302 -1.33 33.66 8.32
N ILE A 303 -1.15 32.44 7.79
CA ILE A 303 0.13 31.92 7.32
C ILE A 303 0.12 31.90 5.80
N ASP A 304 1.24 32.32 5.15
CA ASP A 304 1.38 32.18 3.71
C ASP A 304 1.35 30.68 3.34
N PRO A 305 0.54 30.24 2.38
CA PRO A 305 0.52 28.85 1.92
C PRO A 305 1.90 28.28 1.55
N LYS A 306 2.84 29.10 1.10
CA LYS A 306 4.23 28.72 0.78
C LYS A 306 5.06 28.35 2.01
N ASP A 307 4.67 28.84 3.18
CA ASP A 307 5.37 28.57 4.44
C ASP A 307 4.78 27.38 5.20
N ILE A 308 3.64 26.85 4.74
CA ILE A 308 3.09 25.60 5.25
C ILE A 308 3.73 24.42 4.51
N VAL A 309 4.32 23.49 5.24
CA VAL A 309 4.77 22.18 4.72
C VAL A 309 3.76 21.12 5.16
N CYS A 310 2.99 20.62 4.21
CA CYS A 310 1.99 19.57 4.47
C CYS A 310 2.61 18.18 4.25
N VAL A 311 2.77 17.43 5.32
CA VAL A 311 3.26 16.05 5.31
C VAL A 311 2.09 15.08 5.46
N SER A 312 2.07 14.00 4.68
CA SER A 312 1.11 12.93 4.84
C SER A 312 1.76 11.62 5.25
N VAL A 313 1.13 10.84 6.12
CA VAL A 313 1.52 9.45 6.43
C VAL A 313 0.47 8.51 5.88
N MET A 314 0.87 7.70 4.92
CA MET A 314 -0.02 6.85 4.15
C MET A 314 0.42 5.38 4.16
N PRO A 315 -0.51 4.43 4.17
CA PRO A 315 -0.20 3.00 4.02
C PRO A 315 0.28 2.64 2.61
N CYS A 316 0.29 3.60 1.71
CA CYS A 316 0.36 3.45 0.27
C CYS A 316 1.64 4.08 -0.29
N THR A 317 2.26 3.43 -1.27
CA THR A 317 3.41 3.99 -2.00
C THR A 317 2.99 4.80 -3.23
N ALA A 318 1.83 4.51 -3.84
CA ALA A 318 1.31 5.30 -4.95
C ALA A 318 0.94 6.74 -4.56
N LYS A 319 0.70 7.00 -3.26
CA LYS A 319 0.51 8.36 -2.73
C LYS A 319 1.76 9.25 -2.87
N LYS A 320 2.96 8.65 -2.95
CA LYS A 320 4.21 9.34 -3.30
C LYS A 320 4.25 9.82 -4.77
N PHE A 321 3.53 9.15 -5.64
CA PHE A 321 3.33 9.57 -7.01
C PHE A 321 2.23 10.62 -7.11
N GLU A 322 1.10 10.42 -6.41
CA GLU A 322 -0.07 11.28 -6.46
C GLU A 322 0.28 12.74 -6.09
N HIS A 323 0.99 12.97 -4.97
CA HIS A 323 1.31 14.35 -4.55
C HIS A 323 2.28 15.08 -5.49
N LYS A 324 2.94 14.36 -6.42
CA LYS A 324 3.84 14.93 -7.43
C LYS A 324 3.15 15.22 -8.76
N ARG A 325 1.86 14.92 -8.90
CA ARG A 325 1.08 15.25 -10.09
C ARG A 325 0.92 16.77 -10.21
N GLY A 326 0.92 17.26 -11.46
CA GLY A 326 0.84 18.69 -11.73
C GLY A 326 -0.55 19.32 -11.46
N ASP A 327 -1.58 18.49 -11.27
CA ASP A 327 -2.97 18.90 -11.03
C ASP A 327 -3.33 19.00 -9.53
N GLN A 328 -2.33 18.85 -8.62
CA GLN A 328 -2.54 18.83 -7.17
C GLN A 328 -1.98 20.11 -6.51
N SER A 329 -2.59 21.29 -6.83
CA SER A 329 -2.12 22.62 -6.42
C SER A 329 -3.27 23.62 -6.29
N ALA A 330 -4.13 23.45 -5.26
CA ALA A 330 -5.33 24.27 -5.05
C ALA A 330 -5.02 25.73 -4.68
N ALA A 331 -3.89 26.01 -4.03
CA ALA A 331 -3.50 27.34 -3.58
C ALA A 331 -2.70 28.14 -4.62
N GLY A 332 -2.41 27.56 -5.80
CA GLY A 332 -1.66 28.17 -6.90
C GLY A 332 -0.71 27.19 -7.58
N GLU A 333 -0.36 27.44 -8.83
CA GLU A 333 0.36 26.48 -9.71
C GLU A 333 1.68 25.94 -9.13
N GLU A 334 2.39 26.73 -8.31
CA GLU A 334 3.66 26.34 -7.70
C GLU A 334 3.51 25.79 -6.28
N ILE A 335 2.30 25.78 -5.71
CA ILE A 335 2.04 25.39 -4.32
C ILE A 335 1.33 24.04 -4.33
N ARG A 336 2.08 22.96 -4.08
CA ARG A 336 1.51 21.62 -3.96
C ARG A 336 0.59 21.53 -2.75
N ASP A 337 -0.50 20.78 -2.87
CA ASP A 337 -1.41 20.51 -1.76
C ASP A 337 -0.69 19.71 -0.66
N VAL A 338 0.07 18.68 -1.04
CA VAL A 338 0.91 17.89 -0.14
C VAL A 338 2.36 17.95 -0.60
N ASP A 339 3.27 18.31 0.30
CA ASP A 339 4.69 18.49 -0.02
C ASP A 339 5.46 17.17 0.07
N VAL A 340 5.17 16.35 1.09
CA VAL A 340 5.84 15.07 1.33
C VAL A 340 4.85 13.98 1.71
N ALA A 341 4.99 12.80 1.09
CA ALA A 341 4.21 11.61 1.44
C ALA A 341 5.11 10.53 2.05
N LEU A 342 4.98 10.33 3.36
CA LEU A 342 5.66 9.27 4.09
C LEU A 342 4.82 7.99 4.06
N THR A 343 5.49 6.84 4.18
CA THR A 343 4.82 5.57 4.45
C THR A 343 4.76 5.29 5.95
N THR A 344 3.88 4.38 6.38
CA THR A 344 3.84 3.90 7.78
C THR A 344 5.23 3.42 8.25
N ARG A 345 5.96 2.69 7.38
CA ARG A 345 7.34 2.25 7.67
C ARG A 345 8.29 3.43 7.88
N ALA A 346 8.20 4.46 7.03
CA ALA A 346 9.06 5.63 7.13
C ALA A 346 8.82 6.38 8.43
N LEU A 347 7.56 6.56 8.85
CA LEU A 347 7.21 7.14 10.15
C LEU A 347 7.77 6.30 11.29
N GLY A 348 7.61 4.98 11.26
CA GLY A 348 8.19 4.09 12.28
C GLY A 348 9.71 4.25 12.40
N HIS A 349 10.43 4.44 11.29
CA HIS A 349 11.86 4.74 11.28
C HIS A 349 12.18 6.12 11.85
N MET A 350 11.39 7.16 11.54
CA MET A 350 11.58 8.50 12.11
C MET A 350 11.46 8.48 13.64
N ILE A 351 10.42 7.85 14.16
CA ILE A 351 10.19 7.71 15.60
C ILE A 351 11.36 6.99 16.30
N LYS A 352 11.83 5.88 15.71
CA LYS A 352 13.01 5.15 16.22
C LYS A 352 14.28 5.99 16.18
N ARG A 353 14.53 6.71 15.07
CA ARG A 353 15.71 7.57 14.88
C ARG A 353 15.72 8.74 15.89
N ALA A 354 14.55 9.25 16.25
CA ALA A 354 14.39 10.25 17.29
C ALA A 354 14.60 9.72 18.72
N GLY A 355 14.78 8.41 18.89
CA GLY A 355 14.95 7.79 20.23
C GLY A 355 13.68 7.78 21.08
N LEU A 356 12.50 7.96 20.48
CA LEU A 356 11.25 7.97 21.23
C LEU A 356 10.83 6.55 21.61
N LEU A 357 10.53 6.35 22.90
CA LEU A 357 10.01 5.08 23.44
C LEU A 357 8.51 5.00 23.16
N PHE A 358 8.17 4.52 21.99
CA PHE A 358 6.80 4.56 21.44
C PHE A 358 5.76 3.87 22.33
N ASP A 359 6.11 2.75 22.94
CA ASP A 359 5.25 1.98 23.85
C ASP A 359 4.90 2.76 25.14
N GLN A 360 5.77 3.72 25.54
CA GLN A 360 5.60 4.57 26.73
C GLN A 360 4.97 5.94 26.42
N MET A 361 4.63 6.22 25.14
CA MET A 361 3.96 7.48 24.80
C MET A 361 2.58 7.54 25.46
N PRO A 362 2.18 8.73 25.97
CA PRO A 362 0.81 8.96 26.41
C PRO A 362 -0.14 8.97 25.23
N ASP A 363 -1.42 8.78 25.47
CA ASP A 363 -2.44 8.97 24.47
C ASP A 363 -2.82 10.45 24.37
N GLU A 364 -2.68 11.03 23.19
CA GLU A 364 -3.06 12.40 22.84
C GLU A 364 -4.09 12.41 21.72
N LYS A 365 -4.81 13.52 21.55
CA LYS A 365 -5.84 13.70 20.50
C LYS A 365 -5.29 14.53 19.36
N PHE A 366 -5.80 14.33 18.16
CA PHE A 366 -5.57 15.17 16.99
C PHE A 366 -5.99 16.63 17.24
N ASP A 367 -5.40 17.55 16.50
CA ASP A 367 -5.75 18.96 16.55
C ASP A 367 -7.08 19.22 15.82
N PRO A 368 -8.06 19.89 16.45
CA PRO A 368 -9.41 20.05 15.91
C PRO A 368 -9.55 21.20 14.91
N ALA A 369 -8.46 21.82 14.48
CA ALA A 369 -8.50 23.08 13.71
C ALA A 369 -9.23 22.97 12.36
N LEU A 370 -9.26 21.79 11.75
CA LEU A 370 -9.97 21.52 10.50
C LEU A 370 -11.29 20.75 10.69
N GLY A 371 -11.61 20.36 11.91
CA GLY A 371 -12.85 19.64 12.24
C GLY A 371 -12.60 18.29 12.92
N ILE A 372 -13.69 17.59 13.19
CA ILE A 372 -13.68 16.26 13.80
C ILE A 372 -14.25 15.28 12.78
N ALA A 373 -13.57 14.15 12.59
CA ALA A 373 -14.01 13.09 11.69
C ALA A 373 -15.24 12.34 12.21
N SER A 374 -16.06 11.87 11.30
CA SER A 374 -17.16 10.95 11.61
C SER A 374 -16.67 9.49 11.64
N GLY A 375 -17.54 8.57 12.09
CA GLY A 375 -17.23 7.13 12.06
C GLY A 375 -17.18 6.51 10.66
N ALA A 376 -17.62 7.21 9.61
CA ALA A 376 -17.63 6.71 8.23
C ALA A 376 -16.22 6.63 7.63
N SER A 377 -15.37 7.59 7.93
CA SER A 377 -13.98 7.64 7.43
C SER A 377 -13.09 6.53 7.99
N TYR A 378 -13.36 6.03 9.18
CA TYR A 378 -12.58 4.93 9.79
C TYR A 378 -12.55 3.66 8.94
N ILE A 379 -13.61 3.41 8.17
CA ILE A 379 -13.73 2.19 7.35
C ILE A 379 -13.05 2.30 5.98
N PHE A 380 -12.49 3.44 5.61
CA PHE A 380 -11.79 3.64 4.31
C PHE A 380 -10.54 2.78 4.15
N GLY A 381 -9.99 2.28 5.23
CA GLY A 381 -8.79 1.44 5.21
C GLY A 381 -8.97 0.05 4.59
N VAL A 382 -10.21 -0.40 4.40
CA VAL A 382 -10.55 -1.76 3.92
C VAL A 382 -11.51 -1.70 2.74
N THR A 383 -11.47 -2.73 1.88
CA THR A 383 -12.35 -2.84 0.71
C THR A 383 -13.82 -2.80 1.11
N GLY A 384 -14.62 -2.07 0.36
CA GLY A 384 -16.05 -1.85 0.59
C GLY A 384 -16.34 -0.69 1.57
N GLY A 385 -15.30 -0.13 2.21
CA GLY A 385 -15.49 0.94 3.19
C GLY A 385 -15.91 2.27 2.60
N VAL A 386 -15.33 2.65 1.47
CA VAL A 386 -15.70 3.87 0.75
C VAL A 386 -17.12 3.75 0.20
N MET A 387 -17.42 2.60 -0.43
CA MET A 387 -18.76 2.29 -0.95
C MET A 387 -19.83 2.36 0.13
N GLU A 388 -19.59 1.72 1.27
CA GLU A 388 -20.53 1.74 2.39
C GLU A 388 -20.75 3.16 2.92
N ALA A 389 -19.69 3.95 3.08
CA ALA A 389 -19.81 5.35 3.52
C ALA A 389 -20.61 6.20 2.52
N ALA A 390 -20.36 6.02 1.22
CA ALA A 390 -21.11 6.70 0.15
C ALA A 390 -22.59 6.31 0.12
N LEU A 391 -22.90 5.01 0.26
CA LEU A 391 -24.29 4.53 0.29
C LEU A 391 -25.05 5.04 1.52
N ARG A 392 -24.41 5.12 2.69
CA ARG A 392 -25.00 5.72 3.91
C ARG A 392 -25.36 7.18 3.66
N THR A 393 -24.43 7.96 3.12
CA THR A 393 -24.62 9.37 2.81
C THR A 393 -25.68 9.56 1.72
N ALA A 394 -25.66 8.76 0.64
CA ALA A 394 -26.66 8.81 -0.42
C ALA A 394 -28.09 8.54 0.11
N ALA A 395 -28.22 7.54 0.98
CA ALA A 395 -29.50 7.22 1.58
C ALA A 395 -30.03 8.36 2.47
N GLU A 396 -29.16 8.96 3.28
CA GLU A 396 -29.53 10.10 4.13
C GLU A 396 -29.92 11.33 3.31
N VAL A 397 -29.17 11.66 2.27
CA VAL A 397 -29.48 12.77 1.36
C VAL A 397 -30.80 12.54 0.64
N LEU A 398 -31.08 11.34 0.15
CA LEU A 398 -32.31 11.01 -0.57
C LEU A 398 -33.54 10.91 0.32
N THR A 399 -33.40 10.49 1.57
CA THR A 399 -34.52 10.24 2.48
C THR A 399 -34.73 11.36 3.51
N GLY A 400 -33.72 12.23 3.72
CA GLY A 400 -33.70 13.23 4.80
C GLY A 400 -33.59 12.63 6.20
N LYS A 401 -33.26 11.35 6.33
CA LYS A 401 -33.15 10.63 7.60
C LYS A 401 -31.98 9.69 7.63
N PRO A 402 -31.25 9.56 8.76
CA PRO A 402 -30.20 8.57 8.89
C PRO A 402 -30.79 7.14 8.72
N LEU A 403 -29.97 6.24 8.19
CA LEU A 403 -30.34 4.83 8.06
C LEU A 403 -30.54 4.20 9.45
N ALA A 404 -31.59 3.43 9.60
CA ALA A 404 -31.87 2.68 10.83
C ALA A 404 -30.82 1.54 11.01
N ASP A 405 -30.40 0.90 9.92
CA ASP A 405 -29.32 -0.08 9.87
C ASP A 405 -28.31 0.37 8.79
N PRO A 406 -27.17 0.93 9.19
CA PRO A 406 -26.17 1.45 8.26
C PRO A 406 -25.17 0.39 7.75
N VAL A 407 -25.42 -0.90 8.00
CA VAL A 407 -24.48 -1.98 7.66
C VAL A 407 -24.79 -2.59 6.30
N PHE A 408 -23.83 -2.51 5.39
CA PHE A 408 -23.86 -3.10 4.04
C PHE A 408 -22.89 -4.29 3.98
N GLN A 409 -23.23 -5.41 4.63
CA GLN A 409 -22.34 -6.57 4.77
C GLN A 409 -21.98 -7.21 3.43
N ASP A 410 -22.87 -7.18 2.45
CA ASP A 410 -22.66 -7.85 1.15
C ASP A 410 -21.46 -7.31 0.37
N ILE A 411 -21.07 -6.06 0.62
CA ILE A 411 -19.94 -5.39 -0.05
C ILE A 411 -18.67 -5.34 0.79
N ARG A 412 -18.73 -5.76 2.06
CA ARG A 412 -17.59 -5.73 2.98
C ARG A 412 -16.80 -7.02 2.95
N GLY A 413 -15.50 -6.93 3.30
CA GLY A 413 -14.61 -8.09 3.41
C GLY A 413 -13.88 -8.42 2.10
N THR A 414 -13.02 -9.42 2.15
CA THR A 414 -12.06 -9.76 1.09
C THR A 414 -12.06 -11.24 0.72
N ASP A 415 -13.04 -12.00 1.22
CA ASP A 415 -13.27 -13.41 0.89
C ASP A 415 -13.48 -13.66 -0.62
N GLN A 416 -13.93 -12.63 -1.34
CA GLN A 416 -14.04 -12.59 -2.79
C GLN A 416 -13.37 -11.32 -3.33
N GLY A 417 -12.63 -11.44 -4.43
CA GLY A 417 -11.96 -10.30 -5.06
C GLY A 417 -12.92 -9.30 -5.71
N ILE A 418 -14.14 -9.72 -6.05
CA ILE A 418 -15.21 -8.89 -6.61
C ILE A 418 -16.47 -9.17 -5.83
N LYS A 419 -17.10 -8.14 -5.28
CA LYS A 419 -18.38 -8.20 -4.59
C LYS A 419 -19.39 -7.30 -5.27
N GLU A 420 -20.57 -7.82 -5.49
CA GLU A 420 -21.66 -7.15 -6.17
C GLU A 420 -22.88 -7.12 -5.26
N ALA A 421 -23.55 -6.01 -5.23
CA ALA A 421 -24.81 -5.87 -4.50
C ALA A 421 -25.79 -4.92 -5.21
N GLU A 422 -27.04 -5.08 -4.86
CA GLU A 422 -28.12 -4.26 -5.35
C GLU A 422 -28.95 -3.75 -4.16
N TYR A 423 -29.08 -2.45 -4.05
CA TYR A 423 -29.79 -1.81 -2.95
C TYR A 423 -30.96 -0.99 -3.44
N GLN A 424 -32.01 -0.92 -2.62
CA GLN A 424 -33.15 -0.02 -2.83
C GLN A 424 -33.00 1.19 -1.91
N LEU A 425 -32.65 2.33 -2.46
CA LEU A 425 -32.50 3.57 -1.71
C LEU A 425 -33.54 4.60 -2.20
N ALA A 426 -34.42 5.03 -1.32
CA ALA A 426 -35.50 5.98 -1.63
C ALA A 426 -36.36 5.59 -2.86
N GLY A 427 -36.62 4.29 -3.04
CA GLY A 427 -37.37 3.75 -4.18
C GLY A 427 -36.58 3.64 -5.48
N LYS A 428 -35.31 3.99 -5.48
CA LYS A 428 -34.39 3.84 -6.62
C LYS A 428 -33.53 2.59 -6.41
N LYS A 429 -33.35 1.81 -7.47
CA LYS A 429 -32.46 0.63 -7.52
C LYS A 429 -31.04 1.07 -7.87
N ILE A 430 -30.07 0.76 -7.03
CA ILE A 430 -28.66 1.09 -7.20
C ILE A 430 -27.84 -0.21 -7.24
N ARG A 431 -27.10 -0.43 -8.31
CA ARG A 431 -26.20 -1.57 -8.52
C ARG A 431 -24.78 -1.17 -8.24
N VAL A 432 -24.14 -1.83 -7.31
CA VAL A 432 -22.78 -1.49 -6.87
C VAL A 432 -21.83 -2.66 -6.99
N CYS A 433 -20.54 -2.35 -7.16
CA CYS A 433 -19.48 -3.32 -7.20
C CYS A 433 -18.28 -2.83 -6.38
N CYS A 434 -17.73 -3.69 -5.54
CA CYS A 434 -16.48 -3.46 -4.81
C CYS A 434 -15.40 -4.40 -5.31
N VAL A 435 -14.28 -3.83 -5.75
CA VAL A 435 -13.14 -4.56 -6.34
C VAL A 435 -11.95 -4.50 -5.39
N SER A 436 -11.52 -5.67 -4.93
CA SER A 436 -10.35 -5.88 -4.09
C SER A 436 -9.19 -6.43 -4.91
N GLY A 437 -8.13 -5.62 -5.08
CA GLY A 437 -6.98 -5.97 -5.92
C GLY A 437 -7.16 -5.60 -7.39
N ILE A 438 -6.15 -4.91 -7.95
CA ILE A 438 -6.24 -4.34 -9.30
C ILE A 438 -6.36 -5.41 -10.40
N GLY A 439 -5.84 -6.61 -10.18
CA GLY A 439 -6.02 -7.72 -11.13
C GLY A 439 -7.48 -8.10 -11.37
N ASN A 440 -8.36 -7.85 -10.38
CA ASN A 440 -9.80 -8.07 -10.51
C ASN A 440 -10.51 -6.91 -11.23
N ALA A 441 -9.92 -5.72 -11.24
CA ALA A 441 -10.50 -4.56 -11.92
C ALA A 441 -10.64 -4.78 -13.43
N ALA A 442 -9.64 -5.41 -14.06
CA ALA A 442 -9.70 -5.78 -15.48
C ALA A 442 -10.97 -6.58 -15.80
N THR A 443 -11.31 -7.58 -14.98
CA THR A 443 -12.51 -8.41 -15.18
C THR A 443 -13.79 -7.56 -15.12
N VAL A 444 -13.90 -6.66 -14.15
CA VAL A 444 -15.08 -5.78 -13.99
C VAL A 444 -15.19 -4.82 -15.16
N LEU A 445 -14.07 -4.25 -15.61
CA LEU A 445 -14.04 -3.33 -16.76
C LEU A 445 -14.44 -4.03 -18.06
N GLU A 446 -13.98 -5.28 -18.28
CA GLU A 446 -14.39 -6.06 -19.44
C GLU A 446 -15.88 -6.43 -19.40
N TRP A 447 -16.45 -6.76 -18.23
CA TRP A 447 -17.90 -6.96 -18.10
C TRP A 447 -18.70 -5.71 -18.45
N ILE A 448 -18.25 -4.54 -18.01
CA ILE A 448 -18.91 -3.26 -18.33
C ILE A 448 -18.79 -2.97 -19.83
N LYS A 449 -17.60 -3.15 -20.40
CA LYS A 449 -17.28 -2.86 -21.81
C LYS A 449 -18.04 -3.78 -22.77
N SER A 450 -18.19 -5.05 -22.43
CA SER A 450 -18.98 -6.03 -23.21
C SER A 450 -20.49 -5.88 -23.04
N GLY A 451 -20.94 -5.10 -22.05
CA GLY A 451 -22.34 -4.99 -21.69
C GLY A 451 -22.89 -6.22 -20.92
N GLU A 452 -22.01 -7.15 -20.49
CA GLU A 452 -22.40 -8.32 -19.70
C GLU A 452 -22.98 -7.92 -18.35
N LYS A 453 -22.39 -6.90 -17.71
CA LYS A 453 -22.86 -6.35 -16.44
C LYS A 453 -22.92 -4.82 -16.48
N GLN A 454 -23.82 -4.27 -15.69
CA GLN A 454 -23.99 -2.83 -15.53
C GLN A 454 -24.02 -2.47 -14.07
N TYR A 455 -23.26 -1.46 -13.71
CA TYR A 455 -23.20 -0.90 -12.37
C TYR A 455 -23.51 0.59 -12.42
N ASP A 456 -23.92 1.14 -11.27
CA ASP A 456 -24.16 2.57 -11.11
C ASP A 456 -22.98 3.20 -10.34
N PHE A 457 -22.37 2.43 -9.40
CA PHE A 457 -21.21 2.88 -8.64
C PHE A 457 -20.24 1.71 -8.39
N VAL A 458 -18.93 1.97 -8.57
CA VAL A 458 -17.87 0.96 -8.44
C VAL A 458 -16.74 1.49 -7.57
N GLU A 459 -16.45 0.81 -6.47
CA GLU A 459 -15.24 1.02 -5.68
C GLU A 459 -14.10 0.14 -6.20
N VAL A 460 -12.91 0.71 -6.43
CA VAL A 460 -11.72 -0.06 -6.80
C VAL A 460 -10.57 0.23 -5.81
N MET A 461 -10.17 -0.81 -5.08
CA MET A 461 -8.98 -0.82 -4.25
C MET A 461 -7.86 -1.61 -4.94
N ALA A 462 -6.78 -0.93 -5.35
CA ALA A 462 -5.67 -1.59 -6.06
C ALA A 462 -4.96 -2.66 -5.22
N CYS A 463 -4.83 -2.45 -3.92
CA CYS A 463 -4.23 -3.43 -3.01
C CYS A 463 -5.28 -4.47 -2.59
N PRO A 464 -4.97 -5.78 -2.62
CA PRO A 464 -5.87 -6.80 -2.09
C PRO A 464 -6.19 -6.54 -0.62
N GLY A 465 -7.48 -6.54 -0.26
CA GLY A 465 -7.95 -6.24 1.08
C GLY A 465 -8.09 -4.74 1.41
N GLY A 466 -7.62 -3.85 0.55
CA GLY A 466 -7.67 -2.40 0.73
C GLY A 466 -6.38 -1.78 1.22
N CYS A 467 -6.46 -0.53 1.68
CA CYS A 467 -5.30 0.27 2.10
C CYS A 467 -4.56 -0.30 3.31
N ILE A 468 -5.23 -1.10 4.14
CA ILE A 468 -4.62 -1.81 5.28
C ILE A 468 -3.46 -2.72 4.83
N ASN A 469 -3.52 -3.25 3.61
CA ASN A 469 -2.49 -4.07 2.98
C ASN A 469 -1.63 -3.27 1.96
N GLY A 470 -1.59 -1.96 2.09
CA GLY A 470 -0.88 -1.08 1.18
C GLY A 470 0.63 -1.31 1.14
N GLY A 471 1.26 -0.93 0.01
CA GLY A 471 2.70 -1.10 -0.21
C GLY A 471 3.61 -0.34 0.76
N GLY A 472 3.07 0.62 1.54
CA GLY A 472 3.75 1.41 2.55
C GLY A 472 3.65 0.87 3.98
N GLN A 473 2.87 -0.18 4.22
CA GLN A 473 2.65 -0.79 5.53
C GLN A 473 3.87 -1.55 6.05
N PRO A 474 3.97 -1.83 7.37
CA PRO A 474 5.01 -2.67 7.94
C PRO A 474 5.10 -4.02 7.21
N THR A 475 6.31 -4.56 7.13
CA THR A 475 6.53 -5.83 6.46
C THR A 475 6.24 -6.96 7.43
N GLN A 476 5.23 -7.76 7.13
CA GLN A 476 4.84 -8.89 7.96
C GLN A 476 5.06 -10.23 7.24
N PRO A 477 5.31 -11.32 7.98
CA PRO A 477 5.29 -12.67 7.43
C PRO A 477 3.94 -13.00 6.76
N ALA A 478 3.95 -13.95 5.83
CA ALA A 478 2.75 -14.31 5.08
C ALA A 478 1.59 -14.79 5.97
N GLU A 479 1.92 -15.47 7.07
CA GLU A 479 0.93 -15.94 8.04
C GLU A 479 0.15 -14.79 8.68
N VAL A 480 0.83 -13.68 8.95
CA VAL A 480 0.22 -12.49 9.56
C VAL A 480 -0.62 -11.72 8.56
N ARG A 481 -0.21 -11.67 7.29
CA ARG A 481 -0.97 -10.98 6.23
C ARG A 481 -2.34 -11.61 5.97
N ASN A 482 -2.45 -12.92 6.13
CA ASN A 482 -3.73 -13.61 5.98
C ASN A 482 -4.75 -13.23 7.08
N PHE A 483 -4.30 -12.61 8.18
CA PHE A 483 -5.19 -12.11 9.24
C PHE A 483 -5.99 -10.85 8.85
N TRP A 484 -5.52 -10.12 7.84
CA TRP A 484 -6.17 -8.89 7.37
C TRP A 484 -7.18 -9.12 6.23
N ASN A 485 -7.31 -10.37 5.76
CA ASN A 485 -8.21 -10.75 4.69
C ASN A 485 -9.53 -11.31 5.21
#